data_a643bce0df58840eac44b0b98d4c6aac
#
_entry.id   a643bce0df58840eac44b0b98d4c6aac
#
_cell.length_a   1.000
_cell.length_b   1.000
_cell.length_c   1.000
_cell.angle_alpha   90.00
_cell.angle_beta   90.00
_cell.angle_gamma   90.00
#
_symmetry.space_group_name_H-M   'P 1'
#
loop_
_entity.id
_entity.type
_entity.pdbx_description
1 polymer ?
#
loop_
_entity_poly.entity_id
_entity_poly.type
_entity_poly.pdbx_seq_one_letter_code
_entity_poly.pdbx_strand_id
1 'polypeptide(L)'
;MRRTVLAGLMAVSLTALAGCGFQLRGLNQPTLAIPELNLNANVSPFSEEVRRALENAGTRISETADIRLNLGDERISENRLTRSDSGSRETEVTLTAPFSVQRESDDAYLLNQQQLEASTTVLLSTDDIYSGEEVRNEAIRQLRRDAATQLIDRLDALETP
;
A
#
# COMPACT_ATOMS: atom_id res chain seq x y z
N MET A 1 -51.06 -32.51 6.23
CA MET A 1 -50.74 -31.37 5.35
C MET A 1 -50.12 -30.12 6.06
N ARG A 2 -50.60 -29.69 7.24
CA ARG A 2 -49.96 -28.53 7.94
C ARG A 2 -48.54 -28.77 8.42
N ARG A 3 -48.15 -29.98 8.81
CA ARG A 3 -46.78 -30.30 9.30
C ARG A 3 -45.71 -30.34 8.19
N THR A 4 -46.11 -30.74 7.00
CA THR A 4 -45.21 -30.79 5.83
C THR A 4 -44.91 -29.41 5.26
N VAL A 5 -45.87 -28.47 5.34
CA VAL A 5 -45.68 -27.07 4.91
C VAL A 5 -44.75 -26.31 5.86
N LEU A 6 -44.85 -26.54 7.18
CA LEU A 6 -43.94 -25.94 8.16
C LEU A 6 -42.49 -26.43 8.01
N ALA A 7 -42.29 -27.72 7.71
CA ALA A 7 -40.94 -28.26 7.49
C ALA A 7 -40.31 -27.71 6.20
N GLY A 8 -41.12 -27.49 5.14
CA GLY A 8 -40.67 -26.87 3.91
C GLY A 8 -40.24 -25.39 4.08
N LEU A 9 -41.01 -24.61 4.87
CA LEU A 9 -40.67 -23.21 5.14
C LEU A 9 -39.38 -23.06 5.96
N MET A 10 -39.14 -23.97 6.91
CA MET A 10 -37.94 -23.95 7.76
C MET A 10 -36.68 -24.32 6.98
N ALA A 11 -36.78 -25.23 6.01
CA ALA A 11 -35.66 -25.61 5.14
C ALA A 11 -35.27 -24.50 4.18
N VAL A 12 -36.22 -23.71 3.65
CA VAL A 12 -35.92 -22.56 2.76
C VAL A 12 -35.27 -21.39 3.51
N SER A 13 -35.62 -21.20 4.80
CA SER A 13 -35.00 -20.13 5.62
C SER A 13 -33.53 -20.40 5.97
N LEU A 14 -33.12 -21.68 6.08
CA LEU A 14 -31.72 -22.04 6.38
C LEU A 14 -30.76 -21.82 5.17
N THR A 15 -31.28 -21.95 3.95
CA THR A 15 -30.45 -21.73 2.73
C THR A 15 -30.21 -20.27 2.41
N ALA A 16 -31.02 -19.35 2.94
CA ALA A 16 -30.86 -17.91 2.73
C ALA A 16 -29.73 -17.29 3.58
N LEU A 17 -29.23 -17.98 4.60
CA LEU A 17 -28.11 -17.47 5.45
C LEU A 17 -26.71 -17.85 4.93
N ALA A 18 -26.61 -18.71 3.93
CA ALA A 18 -25.32 -19.12 3.35
C ALA A 18 -24.73 -18.16 2.31
N GLY A 19 -25.42 -17.04 2.02
CA GLY A 19 -25.08 -16.14 0.92
C GLY A 19 -24.21 -14.92 1.27
N CYS A 20 -23.89 -14.65 2.53
CA CYS A 20 -22.97 -13.57 2.87
C CYS A 20 -21.55 -14.12 2.98
N GLY A 21 -20.90 -14.29 1.85
CA GLY A 21 -19.45 -14.47 1.79
C GLY A 21 -18.74 -13.22 2.30
N PHE A 22 -18.71 -13.03 3.62
CA PHE A 22 -17.83 -12.06 4.27
C PHE A 22 -16.40 -12.59 4.15
N GLN A 23 -15.78 -12.34 3.02
CA GLN A 23 -14.35 -12.52 2.88
C GLN A 23 -13.68 -11.45 3.77
N LEU A 24 -13.19 -11.87 4.92
CA LEU A 24 -12.32 -11.04 5.78
C LEU A 24 -11.11 -10.66 4.93
N ARG A 25 -11.10 -9.44 4.42
CA ARG A 25 -10.06 -8.84 3.60
C ARG A 25 -8.76 -8.60 4.39
N GLY A 26 -8.51 -9.31 5.47
CA GLY A 26 -7.35 -9.16 6.35
C GLY A 26 -6.57 -10.46 6.60
N LEU A 27 -7.00 -11.61 6.05
CA LEU A 27 -6.32 -12.90 6.26
C LEU A 27 -5.57 -13.42 5.03
N ASN A 28 -5.79 -12.83 3.85
CA ASN A 28 -4.94 -13.04 2.68
C ASN A 28 -4.07 -11.79 2.52
N GLN A 29 -2.95 -11.74 3.20
CA GLN A 29 -1.85 -10.93 2.70
C GLN A 29 -1.45 -11.55 1.36
N PRO A 30 -1.44 -10.80 0.26
CA PRO A 30 -0.98 -11.34 -1.02
C PRO A 30 0.43 -11.84 -0.81
N THR A 31 0.62 -13.14 -0.96
CA THR A 31 1.96 -13.72 -0.99
C THR A 31 2.53 -13.38 -2.34
N LEU A 32 3.52 -12.50 -2.37
CA LEU A 32 4.17 -12.10 -3.60
C LEU A 32 4.79 -13.34 -4.27
N ALA A 33 4.59 -13.50 -5.57
CA ALA A 33 5.15 -14.61 -6.36
C ALA A 33 6.69 -14.56 -6.46
N ILE A 34 7.31 -13.50 -5.94
CA ILE A 34 8.76 -13.27 -5.92
C ILE A 34 9.31 -13.72 -4.56
N PRO A 35 9.93 -14.91 -4.44
CA PRO A 35 10.39 -15.44 -3.15
C PRO A 35 11.62 -14.73 -2.60
N GLU A 36 12.47 -14.18 -3.49
CA GLU A 36 13.68 -13.42 -3.13
C GLU A 36 13.83 -12.19 -4.02
N LEU A 37 14.31 -11.09 -3.43
CA LEU A 37 14.48 -9.82 -4.12
C LEU A 37 15.68 -9.07 -3.57
N ASN A 38 16.52 -8.50 -4.45
CA ASN A 38 17.58 -7.58 -4.09
C ASN A 38 17.01 -6.15 -4.01
N LEU A 39 16.97 -5.56 -2.81
CA LEU A 39 16.51 -4.18 -2.61
C LEU A 39 17.70 -3.22 -2.65
N ASN A 40 17.86 -2.54 -3.77
CA ASN A 40 18.84 -1.47 -3.96
C ASN A 40 18.19 -0.11 -3.66
N ALA A 41 18.45 0.44 -2.48
CA ALA A 41 17.86 1.68 -1.99
C ALA A 41 18.80 2.36 -0.99
N ASN A 42 18.72 3.68 -0.89
CA ASN A 42 19.31 4.42 0.23
C ASN A 42 18.54 4.11 1.51
N VAL A 43 19.25 4.07 2.66
CA VAL A 43 18.60 3.88 3.95
C VAL A 43 17.77 5.11 4.29
N SER A 44 16.46 4.92 4.41
CA SER A 44 15.49 5.98 4.69
C SER A 44 14.25 5.40 5.38
N PRO A 45 13.40 6.23 6.02
CA PRO A 45 12.13 5.75 6.57
C PRO A 45 11.22 5.09 5.53
N PHE A 46 11.28 5.53 4.28
CA PHE A 46 10.51 4.93 3.19
C PHE A 46 11.07 3.58 2.75
N SER A 47 12.38 3.47 2.55
CA SER A 47 12.98 2.18 2.16
C SER A 47 12.82 1.11 3.24
N GLU A 48 12.80 1.50 4.53
CA GLU A 48 12.49 0.58 5.63
C GLU A 48 11.02 0.15 5.65
N GLU A 49 10.09 1.04 5.25
CA GLU A 49 8.67 0.67 5.09
C GLU A 49 8.48 -0.32 3.93
N VAL A 50 9.15 -0.06 2.80
CA VAL A 50 9.14 -0.97 1.64
C VAL A 50 9.74 -2.33 2.01
N ARG A 51 10.87 -2.35 2.73
CA ARG A 51 11.48 -3.60 3.23
C ARG A 51 10.47 -4.42 4.04
N ARG A 52 9.82 -3.79 5.03
CA ARG A 52 8.81 -4.45 5.87
C ARG A 52 7.62 -4.96 5.05
N ALA A 53 7.17 -4.19 4.07
CA ALA A 53 6.06 -4.59 3.20
C ALA A 53 6.43 -5.83 2.37
N LEU A 54 7.64 -5.89 1.80
CA LEU A 54 8.15 -7.05 1.06
C LEU A 54 8.25 -8.29 1.94
N GLU A 55 8.84 -8.16 3.14
CA GLU A 55 8.97 -9.27 4.10
C GLU A 55 7.59 -9.78 4.56
N ASN A 56 6.64 -8.89 4.82
CA ASN A 56 5.27 -9.23 5.16
C ASN A 56 4.52 -9.92 4.01
N ALA A 57 4.86 -9.60 2.76
CA ALA A 57 4.35 -10.27 1.57
C ALA A 57 5.06 -11.62 1.28
N GLY A 58 5.97 -12.05 2.15
CA GLY A 58 6.66 -13.34 2.04
C GLY A 58 7.94 -13.32 1.20
N THR A 59 8.41 -12.15 0.75
CA THR A 59 9.64 -11.99 -0.01
C THR A 59 10.83 -11.83 0.91
N ARG A 60 11.89 -12.60 0.67
CA ARG A 60 13.17 -12.46 1.38
C ARG A 60 14.08 -11.45 0.67
N ILE A 61 14.64 -10.52 1.42
CA ILE A 61 15.64 -9.60 0.88
C ILE A 61 17.01 -10.28 0.85
N SER A 62 17.62 -10.35 -0.34
CA SER A 62 18.89 -11.02 -0.57
C SER A 62 19.69 -10.30 -1.67
N GLU A 63 20.98 -10.05 -1.41
CA GLU A 63 21.88 -9.42 -2.40
C GLU A 63 22.14 -10.31 -3.62
N THR A 64 21.86 -11.61 -3.51
CA THR A 64 22.08 -12.61 -4.56
C THR A 64 20.80 -13.00 -5.31
N ALA A 65 19.70 -12.28 -5.08
CA ALA A 65 18.43 -12.58 -5.75
C ALA A 65 18.47 -12.24 -7.25
N ASP A 66 17.75 -13.01 -8.03
CA ASP A 66 17.69 -12.84 -9.51
C ASP A 66 16.93 -11.56 -9.95
N ILE A 67 16.14 -10.98 -9.05
CA ILE A 67 15.36 -9.78 -9.31
C ILE A 67 15.87 -8.65 -8.40
N ARG A 68 16.21 -7.52 -9.00
CA ARG A 68 16.64 -6.31 -8.32
C ARG A 68 15.57 -5.23 -8.42
N LEU A 69 15.14 -4.72 -7.27
CA LEU A 69 14.32 -3.53 -7.14
C LEU A 69 15.23 -2.33 -6.84
N ASN A 70 15.33 -1.41 -7.78
CA ASN A 70 15.96 -0.12 -7.56
C ASN A 70 14.90 0.86 -7.09
N LEU A 71 15.00 1.31 -5.85
CA LEU A 71 14.09 2.27 -5.24
C LEU A 71 14.80 3.60 -5.04
N GLY A 72 14.29 4.66 -5.66
CA GLY A 72 14.80 6.01 -5.46
C GLY A 72 14.27 6.66 -4.19
N ASP A 73 14.84 7.83 -3.88
CA ASP A 73 14.45 8.59 -2.69
C ASP A 73 13.02 9.12 -2.80
N GLU A 74 12.30 9.10 -1.67
CA GLU A 74 10.99 9.72 -1.58
C GLU A 74 11.09 11.25 -1.66
N ARG A 75 10.08 11.86 -2.29
CA ARG A 75 9.86 13.30 -2.28
C ARG A 75 8.49 13.60 -1.72
N ILE A 76 8.45 14.41 -0.67
CA ILE A 76 7.21 14.92 -0.08
C ILE A 76 6.96 16.32 -0.62
N SER A 77 5.76 16.56 -1.12
CA SER A 77 5.29 17.87 -1.53
C SER A 77 3.97 18.22 -0.83
N GLU A 78 3.78 19.50 -0.57
CA GLU A 78 2.59 20.02 0.08
C GLU A 78 1.96 21.10 -0.79
N ASN A 79 0.67 20.95 -1.05
CA ASN A 79 -0.12 21.89 -1.81
C ASN A 79 -1.28 22.39 -0.97
N ARG A 80 -1.34 23.70 -0.75
CA ARG A 80 -2.42 24.34 0.01
C ARG A 80 -3.67 24.45 -0.85
N LEU A 81 -4.76 23.78 -0.42
CA LEU A 81 -6.02 23.75 -1.16
C LEU A 81 -6.94 24.93 -0.83
N THR A 82 -6.90 25.41 0.41
CA THR A 82 -7.76 26.54 0.85
C THR A 82 -6.96 27.80 1.07
N ARG A 83 -7.57 28.96 0.70
CA ARG A 83 -7.02 30.30 0.91
C ARG A 83 -7.55 30.97 2.18
N SER A 84 -8.24 30.24 3.05
CA SER A 84 -8.81 30.81 4.26
C SER A 84 -7.71 31.22 5.25
N ASP A 85 -7.79 32.44 5.75
CA ASP A 85 -6.85 33.00 6.73
C ASP A 85 -7.28 32.68 8.18
N SER A 86 -8.35 31.92 8.38
CA SER A 86 -8.92 31.61 9.69
C SER A 86 -8.65 30.17 10.11
N GLY A 87 -7.82 30.03 11.14
CA GLY A 87 -7.76 28.89 12.06
C GLY A 87 -7.28 27.54 11.55
N SER A 88 -7.66 27.11 10.35
CA SER A 88 -7.29 25.80 9.80
C SER A 88 -7.16 25.85 8.28
N ARG A 89 -6.21 25.09 7.75
CA ARG A 89 -5.93 25.02 6.30
C ARG A 89 -5.95 23.59 5.82
N GLU A 90 -6.72 23.33 4.77
CA GLU A 90 -6.64 22.08 4.02
C GLU A 90 -5.35 22.08 3.19
N THR A 91 -4.56 21.07 3.39
CA THR A 91 -3.28 20.87 2.70
C THR A 91 -3.25 19.46 2.15
N GLU A 92 -3.02 19.34 0.85
CA GLU A 92 -2.72 18.07 0.22
C GLU A 92 -1.23 17.76 0.43
N VAL A 93 -0.95 16.60 0.97
CA VAL A 93 0.40 16.06 1.12
C VAL A 93 0.55 14.91 0.13
N THR A 94 1.56 14.97 -0.71
CA THR A 94 1.84 13.96 -1.74
C THR A 94 3.24 13.41 -1.56
N LEU A 95 3.36 12.08 -1.56
CA LEU A 95 4.61 11.35 -1.63
C LEU A 95 4.80 10.83 -3.05
N THR A 96 5.98 11.05 -3.62
CA THR A 96 6.39 10.44 -4.88
C THR A 96 7.74 9.75 -4.70
N ALA A 97 7.93 8.59 -5.36
CA ALA A 97 9.21 7.89 -5.37
C ALA A 97 9.39 7.13 -6.71
N PRO A 98 10.51 7.32 -7.41
CA PRO A 98 10.79 6.56 -8.62
C PRO A 98 11.27 5.15 -8.26
N PHE A 99 10.98 4.18 -9.12
CA PHE A 99 11.51 2.84 -8.99
C PHE A 99 11.67 2.16 -10.35
N SER A 100 12.47 1.11 -10.38
CA SER A 100 12.57 0.19 -11.51
C SER A 100 12.85 -1.22 -11.01
N VAL A 101 12.48 -2.22 -11.82
CA VAL A 101 12.74 -3.63 -11.53
C VAL A 101 13.56 -4.21 -12.67
N GLN A 102 14.64 -4.88 -12.35
CA GLN A 102 15.56 -5.50 -13.31
C GLN A 102 15.79 -6.97 -12.98
N ARG A 103 16.10 -7.75 -14.01
CA ARG A 103 16.66 -9.08 -13.84
C ARG A 103 18.17 -8.96 -13.69
N GLU A 104 18.75 -9.60 -12.66
CA GLU A 104 20.18 -9.49 -12.33
C GLU A 104 21.09 -10.15 -13.39
N SER A 105 20.60 -11.22 -14.06
CA SER A 105 21.41 -12.01 -15.00
C SER A 105 21.79 -11.29 -16.30
N ASP A 106 20.96 -10.33 -16.75
CA ASP A 106 21.12 -9.62 -18.03
C ASP A 106 20.81 -8.12 -17.96
N ASP A 107 20.59 -7.60 -16.75
CA ASP A 107 20.17 -6.21 -16.48
C ASP A 107 18.89 -5.77 -17.23
N ALA A 108 18.11 -6.72 -17.76
CA ALA A 108 16.87 -6.41 -18.46
C ALA A 108 15.83 -5.81 -17.53
N TYR A 109 15.21 -4.70 -17.95
CA TYR A 109 14.13 -4.09 -17.21
C TYR A 109 12.84 -4.90 -17.32
N LEU A 110 12.31 -5.36 -16.19
CA LEU A 110 10.95 -5.88 -16.05
C LEU A 110 9.95 -4.75 -15.88
N LEU A 111 10.33 -3.72 -15.09
CA LEU A 111 9.65 -2.43 -15.01
C LEU A 111 10.69 -1.32 -15.13
N ASN A 112 10.50 -0.43 -16.09
CA ASN A 112 11.43 0.67 -16.33
C ASN A 112 10.78 2.01 -15.97
N GLN A 113 11.52 2.86 -15.25
CA GLN A 113 11.15 4.26 -14.94
C GLN A 113 9.71 4.42 -14.44
N GLN A 114 9.34 3.62 -13.43
CA GLN A 114 8.05 3.73 -12.78
C GLN A 114 8.09 4.76 -11.66
N GLN A 115 6.91 5.29 -11.29
CA GLN A 115 6.75 6.19 -10.17
C GLN A 115 5.63 5.69 -9.25
N LEU A 116 5.91 5.68 -7.95
CA LEU A 116 4.91 5.57 -6.91
C LEU A 116 4.39 6.96 -6.58
N GLU A 117 3.09 7.07 -6.37
CA GLU A 117 2.45 8.32 -5.95
C GLU A 117 1.31 8.00 -4.99
N ALA A 118 1.36 8.60 -3.81
CA ALA A 118 0.31 8.54 -2.81
C ALA A 118 0.02 9.94 -2.30
N SER A 119 -1.25 10.30 -2.14
CA SER A 119 -1.65 11.62 -1.63
C SER A 119 -2.76 11.51 -0.59
N THR A 120 -2.78 12.46 0.33
CA THR A 120 -3.85 12.62 1.32
C THR A 120 -4.06 14.10 1.62
N THR A 121 -5.27 14.45 2.03
CA THR A 121 -5.59 15.80 2.48
C THR A 121 -5.66 15.84 3.99
N VAL A 122 -4.97 16.79 4.59
CA VAL A 122 -4.95 17.02 6.04
C VAL A 122 -5.42 18.44 6.38
N LEU A 123 -6.03 18.58 7.55
CA LEU A 123 -6.41 19.87 8.09
C LEU A 123 -5.33 20.29 9.09
N LEU A 124 -4.53 21.29 8.72
CA LEU A 124 -3.47 21.82 9.56
C LEU A 124 -3.97 23.07 10.30
N SER A 125 -3.88 23.05 11.63
CA SER A 125 -4.17 24.22 12.46
C SER A 125 -3.08 25.27 12.28
N THR A 126 -3.48 26.55 12.16
CA THR A 126 -2.56 27.69 12.18
C THR A 126 -2.30 28.20 13.59
N ASP A 127 -3.16 27.86 14.53
CA ASP A 127 -3.11 28.39 15.90
C ASP A 127 -2.30 27.48 16.84
N ASP A 128 -2.08 26.22 16.45
CA ASP A 128 -1.27 25.26 17.19
C ASP A 128 -0.28 24.54 16.27
N ILE A 129 0.97 25.01 16.31
CA ILE A 129 2.06 24.49 15.47
C ILE A 129 2.40 23.04 15.82
N TYR A 130 2.30 22.64 17.07
CA TYR A 130 2.66 21.28 17.50
C TYR A 130 1.65 20.24 17.02
N SER A 131 0.36 20.55 17.10
CA SER A 131 -0.68 19.64 16.58
C SER A 131 -0.63 19.54 15.05
N GLY A 132 -0.29 20.63 14.36
CA GLY A 132 -0.09 20.63 12.91
C GLY A 132 1.05 19.72 12.44
N GLU A 133 2.19 19.75 13.13
CA GLU A 133 3.35 18.89 12.84
C GLU A 133 3.04 17.41 13.11
N GLU A 134 2.31 17.08 14.18
CA GLU A 134 1.94 15.69 14.46
C GLU A 134 1.02 15.12 13.39
N VAL A 135 -0.02 15.88 13.00
CA VAL A 135 -0.93 15.48 11.90
C VAL A 135 -0.18 15.29 10.59
N ARG A 136 0.73 16.21 10.28
CA ARG A 136 1.58 16.13 9.09
C ARG A 136 2.46 14.87 9.10
N ASN A 137 3.13 14.61 10.21
CA ASN A 137 4.03 13.46 10.34
C ASN A 137 3.25 12.13 10.27
N GLU A 138 2.03 12.05 10.84
CA GLU A 138 1.19 10.87 10.69
C GLU A 138 0.75 10.68 9.24
N ALA A 139 0.36 11.76 8.55
CA ALA A 139 0.03 11.70 7.12
C ALA A 139 1.20 11.14 6.29
N ILE A 140 2.43 11.61 6.53
CA ILE A 140 3.62 11.11 5.83
C ILE A 140 3.85 9.62 6.13
N ARG A 141 3.70 9.19 7.38
CA ARG A 141 3.81 7.76 7.74
C ARG A 141 2.76 6.91 6.99
N GLN A 142 1.52 7.41 6.89
CA GLN A 142 0.47 6.73 6.14
C GLN A 142 0.80 6.66 4.64
N LEU A 143 1.24 7.77 4.05
CA LEU A 143 1.62 7.82 2.63
C LEU A 143 2.75 6.85 2.29
N ARG A 144 3.72 6.64 3.19
CA ARG A 144 4.78 5.63 3.01
C ARG A 144 4.20 4.22 2.98
N ARG A 145 3.24 3.90 3.87
CA ARG A 145 2.55 2.59 3.86
C ARG A 145 1.76 2.37 2.58
N ASP A 146 1.04 3.40 2.13
CA ASP A 146 0.22 3.35 0.93
C ASP A 146 1.09 3.17 -0.33
N ALA A 147 2.20 3.92 -0.42
CA ALA A 147 3.17 3.78 -1.51
C ALA A 147 3.85 2.41 -1.51
N ALA A 148 4.20 1.86 -0.34
CA ALA A 148 4.75 0.52 -0.22
C ALA A 148 3.72 -0.55 -0.65
N THR A 149 2.45 -0.39 -0.30
CA THR A 149 1.37 -1.27 -0.77
C THR A 149 1.21 -1.23 -2.29
N GLN A 150 1.21 -0.02 -2.88
CA GLN A 150 1.18 0.13 -4.34
C GLN A 150 2.37 -0.57 -5.02
N LEU A 151 3.56 -0.52 -4.41
CA LEU A 151 4.72 -1.22 -4.94
C LEU A 151 4.51 -2.73 -4.93
N ILE A 152 3.99 -3.30 -3.82
CA ILE A 152 3.67 -4.73 -3.74
C ILE A 152 2.67 -5.13 -4.83
N ASP A 153 1.59 -4.36 -5.03
CA ASP A 153 0.59 -4.63 -6.07
C ASP A 153 1.21 -4.62 -7.48
N ARG A 154 2.16 -3.72 -7.74
CA ARG A 154 2.86 -3.66 -9.04
C ARG A 154 3.86 -4.80 -9.23
N LEU A 155 4.49 -5.27 -8.16
CA LEU A 155 5.38 -6.44 -8.20
C LEU A 155 4.57 -7.73 -8.37
N ASP A 156 3.40 -7.84 -7.75
CA ASP A 156 2.50 -8.99 -7.91
C ASP A 156 1.95 -9.11 -9.34
N ALA A 157 1.75 -7.95 -10.00
CA ALA A 157 1.34 -7.90 -11.40
C ALA A 157 2.45 -8.28 -12.40
N LEU A 158 3.71 -8.43 -11.94
CA LEU A 158 4.78 -8.99 -12.77
C LEU A 158 4.52 -10.47 -12.97
N GLU A 159 4.16 -10.86 -14.20
CA GLU A 159 4.21 -12.26 -14.59
C GLU A 159 5.68 -12.70 -14.52
N THR A 160 6.04 -13.41 -13.44
CA THR A 160 7.34 -14.08 -13.38
C THR A 160 7.36 -15.19 -14.41
N PRO A 161 8.26 -15.17 -15.41
CA PRO A 161 8.35 -16.23 -16.42
C PRO A 161 8.75 -17.57 -15.83
#